data_4340c49b1295b63a8061ae6186fb6356
#
_entry.id   4340c49b1295b63a8061ae6186fb6356
#
_cell.length_a   1.000
_cell.length_b   1.000
_cell.length_c   1.000
_cell.angle_alpha   90.00
_cell.angle_beta   90.00
_cell.angle_gamma   90.00
#
_symmetry.space_group_name_H-M   'P 1'
#
loop_
_entity.id
_entity.type
_entity.pdbx_description
1 polymer ?
#
loop_
_entity_poly.entity_id
_entity_poly.type
_entity_poly.pdbx_seq_one_letter_code
_entity_poly.pdbx_strand_id
1 'polypeptide(L)'
;TTSVPYPYTPDGSRFWPLDMDVLDPWVAITAMAVATTRIRFMTSVLRLAVRQPLLEAKSLFSVAALADDRVTLGVGLAWMPEEFKWLHVDMKTRGARQDEAIQVVRLLMRGGMNEFHGKHFDFDRLIMAPVPKKKLPIYVGGTTPPAMRRAARLGDGWVSIIHNKAEVAK
;
A
#
# COMPACT_ATOMS: atom_id res chain seq x y z
N THR A 1 -7.02 -0.47 21.35
CA THR A 1 -7.78 0.78 21.15
C THR A 1 -6.82 1.90 20.74
N THR A 2 -7.25 2.79 19.84
CA THR A 2 -6.48 4.00 19.46
C THR A 2 -6.86 5.16 20.37
N SER A 3 -5.88 6.06 20.61
CA SER A 3 -6.08 7.30 21.36
C SER A 3 -6.78 8.40 20.55
N VAL A 4 -6.92 8.20 19.24
CA VAL A 4 -7.53 9.19 18.34
C VAL A 4 -8.84 8.68 17.73
N PRO A 5 -9.82 9.58 17.48
CA PRO A 5 -11.05 9.24 16.77
C PRO A 5 -10.76 8.70 15.36
N TYR A 6 -11.70 7.92 14.82
CA TYR A 6 -11.60 7.46 13.44
C TYR A 6 -11.79 8.65 12.48
N PRO A 7 -10.82 8.92 11.58
CA PRO A 7 -10.79 10.19 10.85
C PRO A 7 -11.78 10.28 9.68
N TYR A 8 -12.51 9.20 9.37
CA TYR A 8 -13.37 9.13 8.19
C TYR A 8 -14.87 9.10 8.52
N THR A 9 -15.25 9.28 9.79
CA THR A 9 -16.63 9.47 10.22
C THR A 9 -16.77 10.81 10.93
N PRO A 10 -17.92 11.52 10.79
CA PRO A 10 -18.11 12.82 11.41
C PRO A 10 -18.01 12.82 12.94
N ASP A 11 -18.44 11.75 13.57
CA ASP A 11 -18.44 11.53 15.02
C ASP A 11 -17.19 10.81 15.55
N GLY A 12 -16.27 10.44 14.68
CA GLY A 12 -15.07 9.68 15.03
C GLY A 12 -15.32 8.23 15.39
N SER A 13 -16.55 7.72 15.23
CA SER A 13 -16.91 6.34 15.51
C SER A 13 -16.41 5.40 14.41
N ARG A 14 -16.16 4.14 14.78
CA ARG A 14 -15.86 3.08 13.83
C ARG A 14 -17.14 2.34 13.48
N PHE A 15 -17.28 1.96 12.21
CA PHE A 15 -18.43 1.18 11.74
C PHE A 15 -18.18 -0.34 11.78
N TRP A 16 -17.09 -0.77 12.44
CA TRP A 16 -16.77 -2.18 12.67
C TRP A 16 -16.43 -2.43 14.14
N PRO A 17 -16.66 -3.63 14.67
CA PRO A 17 -16.28 -4.00 16.03
C PRO A 17 -14.75 -4.03 16.19
N LEU A 18 -14.27 -3.83 17.42
CA LEU A 18 -12.83 -3.77 17.72
C LEU A 18 -12.12 -5.12 17.54
N ASP A 19 -12.84 -6.19 17.68
CA ASP A 19 -12.41 -7.58 17.60
C ASP A 19 -12.76 -8.24 16.26
N MET A 20 -13.09 -7.43 15.25
CA MET A 20 -13.36 -7.94 13.91
C MET A 20 -12.13 -8.65 13.33
N ASP A 21 -12.30 -9.87 12.88
CA ASP A 21 -11.26 -10.66 12.21
C ASP A 21 -10.88 -10.00 10.88
N VAL A 22 -9.66 -9.51 10.81
CA VAL A 22 -9.08 -8.94 9.57
C VAL A 22 -7.83 -9.72 9.22
N LEU A 23 -7.89 -10.47 8.14
CA LEU A 23 -6.76 -11.23 7.63
C LEU A 23 -5.68 -10.32 7.05
N ASP A 24 -4.42 -10.76 7.09
CA ASP A 24 -3.39 -10.09 6.30
C ASP A 24 -3.79 -10.11 4.81
N PRO A 25 -3.69 -8.97 4.12
CA PRO A 25 -4.18 -8.86 2.74
C PRO A 25 -3.48 -9.81 1.78
N TRP A 26 -2.18 -10.09 1.97
CA TRP A 26 -1.47 -10.99 1.07
C TRP A 26 -1.89 -12.44 1.26
N VAL A 27 -2.17 -12.85 2.50
CA VAL A 27 -2.69 -14.20 2.81
C VAL A 27 -4.08 -14.36 2.21
N ALA A 28 -4.98 -13.40 2.43
CA ALA A 28 -6.35 -13.44 1.92
C ALA A 28 -6.38 -13.42 0.37
N ILE A 29 -5.62 -12.52 -0.26
CA ILE A 29 -5.55 -12.42 -1.73
C ILE A 29 -4.97 -13.71 -2.32
N THR A 30 -3.95 -14.29 -1.71
CA THR A 30 -3.37 -15.55 -2.19
C THR A 30 -4.41 -16.67 -2.19
N ALA A 31 -5.13 -16.85 -1.08
CA ALA A 31 -6.18 -17.86 -0.99
C ALA A 31 -7.27 -17.68 -2.05
N MET A 32 -7.73 -16.44 -2.25
CA MET A 32 -8.73 -16.12 -3.27
C MET A 32 -8.18 -16.28 -4.70
N ALA A 33 -6.91 -15.94 -4.93
CA ALA A 33 -6.29 -15.98 -6.24
C ALA A 33 -6.13 -17.41 -6.77
N VAL A 34 -5.76 -18.36 -5.90
CA VAL A 34 -5.64 -19.77 -6.30
C VAL A 34 -7.00 -20.44 -6.51
N ALA A 35 -8.06 -19.93 -5.88
CA ALA A 35 -9.43 -20.42 -6.05
C ALA A 35 -10.17 -19.78 -7.24
N THR A 36 -9.55 -18.82 -7.95
CA THR A 36 -10.22 -18.05 -9.03
C THR A 36 -9.28 -17.81 -10.20
N THR A 37 -9.85 -17.60 -11.38
CA THR A 37 -9.07 -17.38 -12.62
C THR A 37 -9.28 -16.00 -13.25
N ARG A 38 -10.33 -15.27 -12.89
CA ARG A 38 -10.73 -14.00 -13.56
C ARG A 38 -10.74 -12.80 -12.64
N ILE A 39 -11.00 -13.00 -11.36
CA ILE A 39 -11.13 -11.92 -10.38
C ILE A 39 -9.79 -11.20 -10.24
N ARG A 40 -9.85 -9.88 -10.24
CA ARG A 40 -8.71 -9.01 -9.93
C ARG A 40 -8.80 -8.56 -8.47
N PHE A 41 -7.66 -8.36 -7.86
CA PHE A 41 -7.52 -8.01 -6.44
C PHE A 41 -6.84 -6.66 -6.29
N MET A 42 -7.25 -5.91 -5.27
CA MET A 42 -6.58 -4.67 -4.89
C MET A 42 -6.59 -4.52 -3.37
N THR A 43 -5.45 -4.12 -2.81
CA THR A 43 -5.43 -3.69 -1.41
C THR A 43 -6.04 -2.29 -1.30
N SER A 44 -7.03 -2.09 -0.40
CA SER A 44 -7.70 -0.79 -0.23
C SER A 44 -7.72 -0.36 1.24
N VAL A 45 -6.63 0.13 1.77
CA VAL A 45 -5.30 0.31 1.19
C VAL A 45 -4.23 -0.29 2.11
N LEU A 46 -3.12 -0.74 1.54
CA LEU A 46 -1.99 -1.21 2.31
C LEU A 46 -1.23 -0.02 2.94
N ARG A 47 -0.89 -0.13 4.23
CA ARG A 47 -0.17 0.92 4.97
C ARG A 47 1.33 0.83 4.71
N LEU A 48 1.76 1.16 3.49
CA LEU A 48 3.12 0.96 3.03
C LEU A 48 4.15 1.80 3.81
N ALA A 49 3.74 2.95 4.37
CA ALA A 49 4.62 3.84 5.13
C ALA A 49 5.22 3.20 6.41
N VAL A 50 4.53 2.21 6.99
CA VAL A 50 4.97 1.52 8.22
C VAL A 50 5.57 0.14 7.94
N ARG A 51 5.72 -0.24 6.67
CA ARG A 51 6.23 -1.56 6.27
C ARG A 51 7.62 -1.44 5.64
N GLN A 52 8.36 -2.56 5.64
CA GLN A 52 9.66 -2.66 4.98
C GLN A 52 9.44 -2.99 3.49
N PRO A 53 9.80 -2.09 2.55
CA PRO A 53 9.42 -2.22 1.14
C PRO A 53 10.04 -3.42 0.41
N LEU A 54 11.20 -3.94 0.88
CA LEU A 54 11.78 -5.17 0.33
C LEU A 54 10.88 -6.38 0.62
N LEU A 55 10.39 -6.50 1.87
CA LEU A 55 9.50 -7.59 2.28
C LEU A 55 8.14 -7.46 1.59
N GLU A 56 7.64 -6.23 1.48
CA GLU A 56 6.37 -5.97 0.79
C GLU A 56 6.44 -6.25 -0.70
N ALA A 57 7.52 -5.86 -1.37
CA ALA A 57 7.75 -6.20 -2.76
C ALA A 57 7.81 -7.73 -2.95
N LYS A 58 8.52 -8.45 -2.06
CA LYS A 58 8.59 -9.91 -2.10
C LYS A 58 7.22 -10.56 -1.96
N SER A 59 6.40 -10.09 -1.02
CA SER A 59 5.04 -10.60 -0.81
C SER A 59 4.15 -10.30 -2.01
N LEU A 60 4.11 -9.04 -2.46
CA LEU A 60 3.35 -8.61 -3.64
C LEU A 60 3.71 -9.41 -4.89
N PHE A 61 5.01 -9.61 -5.17
CA PHE A 61 5.46 -10.30 -6.37
C PHE A 61 5.19 -11.80 -6.30
N SER A 62 5.23 -12.39 -5.10
CA SER A 62 4.81 -13.78 -4.89
C SER A 62 3.33 -13.96 -5.17
N VAL A 63 2.49 -13.05 -4.65
CA VAL A 63 1.06 -13.04 -4.93
C VAL A 63 0.78 -12.80 -6.42
N ALA A 64 1.50 -11.87 -7.07
CA ALA A 64 1.35 -11.61 -8.49
C ALA A 64 1.66 -12.85 -9.34
N ALA A 65 2.73 -13.59 -9.00
CA ALA A 65 3.06 -14.82 -9.67
C ALA A 65 1.97 -15.90 -9.55
N LEU A 66 1.37 -16.06 -8.36
CA LEU A 66 0.27 -17.00 -8.10
C LEU A 66 -1.05 -16.56 -8.71
N ALA A 67 -1.27 -15.25 -8.82
CA ALA A 67 -2.48 -14.63 -9.33
C ALA A 67 -2.44 -14.33 -10.84
N ASP A 68 -1.38 -14.70 -11.55
CA ASP A 68 -1.13 -14.32 -12.95
C ASP A 68 -1.29 -12.78 -13.17
N ASP A 69 -0.61 -12.01 -12.32
CA ASP A 69 -0.60 -10.54 -12.32
C ASP A 69 -1.99 -9.87 -12.17
N ARG A 70 -2.96 -10.57 -11.59
CA ARG A 70 -4.31 -10.03 -11.31
C ARG A 70 -4.39 -9.18 -10.03
N VAL A 71 -3.28 -8.63 -9.58
CA VAL A 71 -3.20 -7.83 -8.35
C VAL A 71 -2.82 -6.39 -8.63
N THR A 72 -3.41 -5.48 -7.89
CA THR A 72 -3.12 -4.03 -7.87
C THR A 72 -2.71 -3.65 -6.44
N LEU A 73 -1.63 -2.90 -6.31
CA LEU A 73 -1.18 -2.39 -5.03
C LEU A 73 -1.86 -1.06 -4.72
N GLY A 74 -2.88 -1.06 -3.88
CA GLY A 74 -3.42 0.17 -3.31
C GLY A 74 -2.69 0.52 -2.01
N VAL A 75 -2.14 1.72 -1.92
CA VAL A 75 -1.33 2.18 -0.78
C VAL A 75 -1.91 3.41 -0.12
N GLY A 76 -1.77 3.51 1.20
CA GLY A 76 -2.18 4.67 1.98
C GLY A 76 -1.27 4.92 3.17
N LEU A 77 -1.37 6.14 3.70
CA LEU A 77 -0.73 6.50 4.96
C LEU A 77 -1.57 5.93 6.10
N ALA A 78 -0.98 5.25 7.05
CA ALA A 78 -1.65 4.90 8.28
C ALA A 78 -2.11 6.16 9.03
N TRP A 79 -3.12 6.03 9.88
CA TRP A 79 -3.70 7.14 10.65
C TRP A 79 -3.57 6.97 12.18
N MET A 80 -3.34 5.75 12.67
CA MET A 80 -3.22 5.43 14.09
C MET A 80 -1.80 5.74 14.61
N PRO A 81 -1.62 6.70 15.53
CA PRO A 81 -0.30 7.01 16.09
C PRO A 81 0.33 5.82 16.81
N GLU A 82 -0.49 4.98 17.43
CA GLU A 82 -0.03 3.78 18.15
C GLU A 82 0.66 2.79 17.22
N GLU A 83 0.16 2.60 15.99
CA GLU A 83 0.84 1.75 15.00
C GLU A 83 2.25 2.22 14.73
N PHE A 84 2.44 3.52 14.51
CA PHE A 84 3.75 4.09 14.28
C PHE A 84 4.68 3.88 15.46
N LYS A 85 4.17 4.06 16.69
CA LYS A 85 4.92 3.82 17.93
C LYS A 85 5.34 2.35 18.05
N TRP A 86 4.42 1.42 17.85
CA TRP A 86 4.69 -0.02 17.98
C TRP A 86 5.63 -0.55 16.90
N LEU A 87 5.60 0.05 15.71
CA LEU A 87 6.47 -0.31 14.59
C LEU A 87 7.75 0.54 14.53
N HIS A 88 8.02 1.37 15.56
CA HIS A 88 9.20 2.22 15.67
C HIS A 88 9.41 3.15 14.45
N VAL A 89 8.34 3.68 13.90
CA VAL A 89 8.35 4.61 12.76
C VAL A 89 7.90 5.98 13.23
N ASP A 90 8.65 7.04 12.91
CA ASP A 90 8.18 8.40 13.15
C ASP A 90 7.02 8.74 12.20
N MET A 91 5.82 8.96 12.78
CA MET A 91 4.61 9.28 12.05
C MET A 91 4.75 10.54 11.17
N LYS A 92 5.60 11.49 11.57
CA LYS A 92 5.86 12.72 10.79
C LYS A 92 6.52 12.41 9.44
N THR A 93 7.24 11.32 9.34
CA THR A 93 7.96 10.90 8.13
C THR A 93 7.11 10.06 7.17
N ARG A 94 5.89 9.67 7.56
CA ARG A 94 5.07 8.69 6.82
C ARG A 94 4.87 9.02 5.34
N GLY A 95 4.75 10.32 5.00
CA GLY A 95 4.59 10.74 3.60
C GLY A 95 5.83 10.46 2.77
N ALA A 96 7.00 10.89 3.25
CA ALA A 96 8.27 10.68 2.56
C ALA A 96 8.65 9.19 2.52
N ARG A 97 8.41 8.45 3.61
CA ARG A 97 8.61 6.99 3.63
C ARG A 97 7.75 6.27 2.59
N GLN A 98 6.48 6.65 2.45
CA GLN A 98 5.62 6.05 1.43
C GLN A 98 6.10 6.41 0.01
N ASP A 99 6.57 7.63 -0.22
CA ASP A 99 7.11 8.05 -1.50
C ASP A 99 8.32 7.18 -1.90
N GLU A 100 9.28 6.99 -0.99
CA GLU A 100 10.44 6.12 -1.22
C GLU A 100 10.03 4.65 -1.35
N ALA A 101 9.12 4.16 -0.51
CA ALA A 101 8.66 2.78 -0.60
C ALA A 101 7.99 2.45 -1.94
N ILE A 102 7.20 3.37 -2.49
CA ILE A 102 6.63 3.21 -3.85
C ILE A 102 7.75 3.15 -4.89
N GLN A 103 8.78 4.00 -4.78
CA GLN A 103 9.92 3.99 -5.70
C GLN A 103 10.70 2.68 -5.62
N VAL A 104 10.93 2.16 -4.41
CA VAL A 104 11.58 0.86 -4.19
C VAL A 104 10.79 -0.27 -4.84
N VAL A 105 9.47 -0.34 -4.58
CA VAL A 105 8.62 -1.37 -5.21
C VAL A 105 8.66 -1.28 -6.73
N ARG A 106 8.59 -0.08 -7.29
CA ARG A 106 8.67 0.11 -8.76
C ARG A 106 10.03 -0.27 -9.33
N LEU A 107 11.11 0.05 -8.61
CA LEU A 107 12.46 -0.32 -9.00
C LEU A 107 12.61 -1.84 -9.08
N LEU A 108 12.24 -2.54 -8.02
CA LEU A 108 12.33 -3.99 -7.91
C LEU A 108 11.44 -4.74 -8.92
N MET A 109 10.32 -4.13 -9.29
CA MET A 109 9.39 -4.69 -10.30
C MET A 109 10.02 -4.79 -11.70
N ARG A 110 11.08 -4.03 -11.97
CA ARG A 110 11.81 -4.09 -13.25
C ARG A 110 12.65 -5.37 -13.39
N GLY A 111 12.90 -6.05 -12.27
CA GLY A 111 13.83 -7.19 -12.24
C GLY A 111 15.29 -6.78 -12.40
N GLY A 112 16.17 -7.78 -12.50
CA GLY A 112 17.60 -7.56 -12.60
C GLY A 112 18.25 -7.12 -11.29
N MET A 113 19.48 -6.60 -11.40
CA MET A 113 20.25 -6.09 -10.27
C MET A 113 19.77 -4.67 -9.92
N ASN A 114 19.40 -4.45 -8.68
CA ASN A 114 18.89 -3.18 -8.19
C ASN A 114 19.61 -2.76 -6.90
N GLU A 115 19.79 -1.46 -6.72
CA GLU A 115 20.25 -0.80 -5.50
C GLU A 115 19.40 0.45 -5.27
N PHE A 116 19.27 0.89 -4.04
CA PHE A 116 18.50 2.08 -3.70
C PHE A 116 19.11 2.78 -2.48
N HIS A 117 19.42 4.07 -2.61
CA HIS A 117 20.02 4.92 -1.58
C HIS A 117 19.12 6.12 -1.31
N GLY A 118 18.11 5.90 -0.46
CA GLY A 118 17.16 6.91 -0.03
C GLY A 118 17.42 7.39 1.41
N LYS A 119 16.58 8.30 1.86
CA LYS A 119 16.65 8.78 3.24
C LYS A 119 16.07 7.80 4.25
N HIS A 120 15.08 7.02 3.85
CA HIS A 120 14.33 6.13 4.73
C HIS A 120 14.56 4.66 4.43
N PHE A 121 14.97 4.36 3.21
CA PHE A 121 15.31 3.01 2.79
C PHE A 121 16.63 3.05 2.03
N ASP A 122 17.48 2.11 2.36
CA ASP A 122 18.81 1.99 1.76
C ASP A 122 19.15 0.51 1.63
N PHE A 123 19.64 0.10 0.46
CA PHE A 123 20.14 -1.25 0.24
C PHE A 123 21.09 -1.29 -0.96
N ASP A 124 22.14 -2.08 -0.79
CA ASP A 124 23.09 -2.40 -1.83
C ASP A 124 22.50 -3.35 -2.88
N ARG A 125 23.31 -3.71 -3.86
CA ARG A 125 22.92 -4.52 -5.02
C ARG A 125 22.27 -5.83 -4.62
N LEU A 126 21.03 -6.03 -5.05
CA LEU A 126 20.27 -7.27 -4.88
C LEU A 126 19.46 -7.61 -6.13
N ILE A 127 19.13 -8.88 -6.27
CA ILE A 127 18.15 -9.37 -7.24
C ILE A 127 16.95 -9.90 -6.49
N MET A 128 15.75 -9.47 -6.91
CA MET A 128 14.50 -9.99 -6.37
C MET A 128 13.81 -10.89 -7.40
N ALA A 129 13.39 -12.06 -6.97
CA ALA A 129 12.60 -13.01 -7.75
C ALA A 129 11.52 -13.66 -6.85
N PRO A 130 10.34 -14.00 -7.40
CA PRO A 130 9.88 -13.66 -8.74
C PRO A 130 9.69 -12.16 -8.91
N VAL A 131 9.55 -11.70 -10.15
CA VAL A 131 9.03 -10.37 -10.49
C VAL A 131 7.77 -10.53 -11.34
N PRO A 132 6.84 -9.57 -11.31
CA PRO A 132 5.65 -9.61 -12.15
C PRO A 132 6.00 -9.65 -13.65
N LYS A 133 5.22 -10.39 -14.43
CA LYS A 133 5.36 -10.43 -15.90
C LYS A 133 4.92 -9.14 -16.58
N LYS A 134 4.04 -8.39 -15.89
CA LYS A 134 3.50 -7.09 -16.34
C LYS A 134 3.69 -6.06 -15.24
N LYS A 135 3.74 -4.78 -15.61
CA LYS A 135 3.72 -3.69 -14.64
C LYS A 135 2.44 -3.78 -13.81
N LEU A 136 2.57 -4.02 -12.50
CA LEU A 136 1.43 -3.97 -11.59
C LEU A 136 1.05 -2.50 -11.33
N PRO A 137 -0.25 -2.17 -11.38
CA PRO A 137 -0.71 -0.83 -11.05
C PRO A 137 -0.49 -0.54 -9.55
N ILE A 138 -0.09 0.69 -9.24
CA ILE A 138 -0.02 1.21 -7.87
C ILE A 138 -1.03 2.35 -7.74
N TYR A 139 -2.02 2.19 -6.87
CA TYR A 139 -3.03 3.21 -6.61
C TYR A 139 -2.77 3.84 -5.25
N VAL A 140 -2.84 5.16 -5.18
CA VAL A 140 -2.55 5.91 -3.96
C VAL A 140 -3.85 6.42 -3.35
N GLY A 141 -4.09 6.05 -2.09
CA GLY A 141 -5.24 6.48 -1.31
C GLY A 141 -5.00 7.76 -0.53
N GLY A 142 -6.08 8.44 -0.20
CA GLY A 142 -6.12 9.63 0.63
C GLY A 142 -6.82 10.80 -0.03
N THR A 143 -7.36 11.71 0.81
CA THR A 143 -8.26 12.79 0.39
C THR A 143 -7.62 14.17 0.49
N THR A 144 -6.40 14.25 1.01
CA THR A 144 -5.70 15.52 1.19
C THR A 144 -4.92 15.93 -0.07
N PRO A 145 -4.72 17.24 -0.31
CA PRO A 145 -3.90 17.70 -1.44
C PRO A 145 -2.52 17.04 -1.57
N PRO A 146 -1.77 16.79 -0.47
CA PRO A 146 -0.52 16.02 -0.57
C PRO A 146 -0.72 14.58 -1.06
N ALA A 147 -1.81 13.90 -0.69
CA ALA A 147 -2.11 12.55 -1.16
C ALA A 147 -2.44 12.54 -2.66
N MET A 148 -3.25 13.50 -3.13
CA MET A 148 -3.58 13.66 -4.55
C MET A 148 -2.32 13.95 -5.40
N ARG A 149 -1.45 14.86 -4.94
CA ARG A 149 -0.16 15.12 -5.60
C ARG A 149 0.73 13.87 -5.66
N ARG A 150 0.73 13.05 -4.60
CA ARG A 150 1.44 11.76 -4.58
C ARG A 150 0.87 10.80 -5.61
N ALA A 151 -0.46 10.69 -5.68
CA ALA A 151 -1.14 9.85 -6.66
C ALA A 151 -0.76 10.24 -8.10
N ALA A 152 -0.80 11.53 -8.41
CA ALA A 152 -0.42 12.04 -9.72
C ALA A 152 1.05 11.82 -10.07
N ARG A 153 1.96 11.91 -9.08
CA ARG A 153 3.40 11.80 -9.32
C ARG A 153 3.91 10.35 -9.31
N LEU A 154 3.40 9.51 -8.43
CA LEU A 154 3.96 8.18 -8.16
C LEU A 154 2.99 7.03 -8.42
N GLY A 155 1.68 7.32 -8.49
CA GLY A 155 0.63 6.32 -8.73
C GLY A 155 0.34 6.11 -10.21
N ASP A 156 -0.38 5.03 -10.48
CA ASP A 156 -1.08 4.79 -11.75
C ASP A 156 -2.57 5.15 -11.62
N GLY A 157 -3.00 5.49 -10.40
CA GLY A 157 -4.36 5.91 -10.09
C GLY A 157 -4.51 6.37 -8.64
N TRP A 158 -5.68 6.90 -8.34
CA TRP A 158 -6.07 7.38 -7.03
C TRP A 158 -7.23 6.55 -6.46
N VAL A 159 -7.17 6.24 -5.16
CA VAL A 159 -8.27 5.61 -4.42
C VAL A 159 -8.95 6.66 -3.56
N SER A 160 -10.16 7.02 -3.93
CA SER A 160 -11.02 7.89 -3.14
C SER A 160 -11.60 7.13 -1.95
N ILE A 161 -11.66 7.79 -0.80
CA ILE A 161 -12.35 7.30 0.40
C ILE A 161 -13.48 8.27 0.72
N ILE A 162 -14.72 7.77 0.76
CA ILE A 162 -15.91 8.54 1.18
C ILE A 162 -16.10 9.83 0.36
N HIS A 163 -16.04 9.72 -0.96
CA HIS A 163 -16.38 10.81 -1.88
C HIS A 163 -17.57 10.42 -2.74
N ASN A 164 -18.50 11.32 -2.90
CA ASN A 164 -19.56 11.20 -3.91
C ASN A 164 -19.06 11.72 -5.26
N LYS A 165 -19.85 11.45 -6.32
CA LYS A 165 -19.52 11.84 -7.70
C LYS A 165 -19.27 13.36 -7.87
N ALA A 166 -20.01 14.19 -7.15
CA ALA A 166 -19.89 15.65 -7.23
C ALA A 166 -18.61 16.19 -6.56
N GLU A 167 -18.09 15.50 -5.55
CA GLU A 167 -16.85 15.87 -4.86
C GLU A 167 -15.61 15.47 -5.67
N VAL A 168 -15.69 14.40 -6.45
CA VAL A 168 -14.60 13.93 -7.31
C VAL A 168 -14.47 14.77 -8.59
N ALA A 169 -15.56 15.41 -9.02
CA ALA A 169 -15.61 16.21 -10.24
C ALA A 169 -15.08 17.66 -10.09
N LYS A 170 -14.71 18.07 -8.89
CA LYS A 170 -14.11 19.38 -8.57
C LYS A 170 -12.57 19.30 -8.54
#